data_77e082133a3395be9eb6104c523d28bd
#
_entry.id   77e082133a3395be9eb6104c523d28bd
#
_cell.length_a   1.000
_cell.length_b   1.000
_cell.length_c   1.000
_cell.angle_alpha   90.00
_cell.angle_beta   90.00
_cell.angle_gamma   90.00
#
_symmetry.space_group_name_H-M   'P 1'
#
loop_
_entity.id
_entity.type
_entity.pdbx_description
1 polymer ?
#
loop_
_entity_poly.entity_id
_entity_poly.type
_entity_poly.pdbx_seq_one_letter_code
_entity_poly.pdbx_strand_id
1 'polypeptide(L)'
;MAGIRPGHCYTPLERAYTRKSKYKKKAFIKSVPAIKIAKYDMGDLKRKFEYRIDLVSKEAMQIRDNSLECARIILVRSIESQNKIYHLKLKVFPHHILRENKMLTGAGADRMQTGMQRAFGRSIGCAARVKVNQALFSLSVDEVDAKLAVDVLKKAIPRLPCKCKIVSTKLAK
;
A
#
# COMPACT_ATOMS: atom_id res chain seq x y z
N MET A 1 -7.37 -16.95 -18.67
CA MET A 1 -6.53 -16.81 -17.48
C MET A 1 -7.42 -16.38 -16.32
N ALA A 2 -7.39 -17.08 -15.18
CA ALA A 2 -8.12 -16.65 -14.00
C ALA A 2 -7.58 -15.28 -13.55
N GLY A 3 -8.47 -14.28 -13.46
CA GLY A 3 -8.11 -12.93 -13.04
C GLY A 3 -7.70 -12.87 -11.56
N ILE A 4 -7.20 -11.70 -11.13
CA ILE A 4 -6.92 -11.43 -9.72
C ILE A 4 -8.25 -11.39 -8.96
N ARG A 5 -8.32 -12.03 -7.79
CA ARG A 5 -9.52 -11.99 -6.93
C ARG A 5 -9.87 -10.56 -6.50
N PRO A 6 -11.15 -10.30 -6.16
CA PRO A 6 -11.57 -9.01 -5.61
C PRO A 6 -10.71 -8.55 -4.44
N GLY A 7 -10.60 -7.23 -4.27
CA GLY A 7 -9.73 -6.62 -3.26
C GLY A 7 -10.03 -7.05 -1.83
N HIS A 8 -11.32 -7.24 -1.49
CA HIS A 8 -11.74 -7.62 -0.14
C HIS A 8 -11.20 -8.97 0.34
N CYS A 9 -10.87 -9.90 -0.58
CA CYS A 9 -10.25 -11.17 -0.24
C CYS A 9 -8.85 -11.03 0.40
N TYR A 10 -8.21 -9.88 0.23
CA TYR A 10 -6.84 -9.63 0.69
C TYR A 10 -6.73 -8.55 1.78
N THR A 11 -7.85 -8.02 2.26
CA THR A 11 -7.86 -6.96 3.28
C THR A 11 -7.69 -7.48 4.72
N PRO A 12 -8.17 -8.68 5.12
CA PRO A 12 -8.01 -9.17 6.48
C PRO A 12 -6.54 -9.36 6.85
N LEU A 13 -6.19 -9.01 8.10
CA LEU A 13 -4.85 -9.22 8.62
C LEU A 13 -4.62 -10.70 8.90
N GLU A 14 -3.74 -11.31 8.11
CA GLU A 14 -3.26 -12.66 8.30
C GLU A 14 -1.93 -12.69 9.04
N ARG A 15 -1.48 -13.88 9.44
CA ARG A 15 -0.13 -14.08 9.96
C ARG A 15 0.89 -13.60 8.93
N ALA A 16 1.89 -12.84 9.37
CA ALA A 16 2.91 -12.30 8.48
C ALA A 16 3.65 -13.41 7.70
N TYR A 17 3.69 -13.26 6.38
CA TYR A 17 4.44 -14.14 5.49
C TYR A 17 5.52 -13.32 4.78
N THR A 18 6.64 -13.15 5.47
CA THR A 18 7.71 -12.20 5.10
C THR A 18 9.09 -12.83 5.11
N ARG A 19 9.23 -14.13 5.41
CA ARG A 19 10.55 -14.76 5.56
C ARG A 19 11.25 -14.95 4.22
N LYS A 20 11.94 -13.89 3.81
CA LYS A 20 12.81 -13.80 2.64
C LYS A 20 14.24 -13.74 3.14
N SER A 21 15.00 -14.78 2.97
CA SER A 21 16.44 -14.77 3.27
C SER A 21 17.24 -14.95 2.00
N LYS A 22 18.39 -14.28 1.88
CA LYS A 22 19.36 -14.54 0.83
C LYS A 22 19.94 -15.95 0.93
N TYR A 23 19.89 -16.55 2.11
CA TYR A 23 20.34 -17.93 2.31
C TYR A 23 19.21 -18.92 2.01
N LYS A 24 19.40 -19.80 1.03
CA LYS A 24 18.40 -20.77 0.55
C LYS A 24 17.79 -21.62 1.68
N LYS A 25 18.63 -22.09 2.62
CA LYS A 25 18.16 -22.89 3.78
C LYS A 25 17.24 -22.13 4.74
N LYS A 26 17.38 -20.80 4.83
CA LYS A 26 16.60 -19.94 5.74
C LYS A 26 15.40 -19.27 5.05
N ALA A 27 15.27 -19.37 3.73
CA ALA A 27 14.18 -18.77 2.96
C ALA A 27 13.02 -19.74 2.82
N PHE A 28 11.85 -19.38 3.40
CA PHE A 28 10.60 -20.11 3.12
C PHE A 28 9.98 -19.69 1.80
N ILE A 29 10.17 -18.42 1.41
CA ILE A 29 9.55 -17.86 0.22
C ILE A 29 10.56 -18.01 -0.93
N LYS A 30 10.30 -18.97 -1.82
CA LYS A 30 11.17 -19.25 -2.96
C LYS A 30 11.00 -18.24 -4.09
N SER A 31 9.76 -17.80 -4.33
CA SER A 31 9.42 -16.83 -5.36
C SER A 31 8.87 -15.57 -4.73
N VAL A 32 9.57 -14.45 -4.87
CA VAL A 32 9.17 -13.13 -4.38
C VAL A 32 8.60 -12.34 -5.54
N PRO A 33 7.30 -11.96 -5.52
CA PRO A 33 6.72 -11.15 -6.59
C PRO A 33 7.33 -9.75 -6.59
N ALA A 34 7.44 -9.15 -7.77
CA ALA A 34 7.89 -7.78 -7.92
C ALA A 34 6.88 -6.82 -7.27
N ILE A 35 7.39 -5.82 -6.55
CA ILE A 35 6.58 -4.76 -5.95
C ILE A 35 6.20 -3.77 -7.03
N LYS A 36 4.92 -3.40 -7.10
CA LYS A 36 4.39 -2.47 -8.11
C LYS A 36 4.61 -1.00 -7.78
N ILE A 37 5.05 -0.67 -6.57
CA ILE A 37 5.30 0.71 -6.17
C ILE A 37 6.58 1.20 -6.84
N ALA A 38 6.46 2.25 -7.65
CA ALA A 38 7.58 2.80 -8.41
C ALA A 38 8.49 3.69 -7.57
N LYS A 39 7.91 4.56 -6.73
CA LYS A 39 8.66 5.53 -5.91
C LYS A 39 8.02 5.68 -4.53
N TYR A 40 8.86 5.92 -3.51
CA TYR A 40 8.43 6.16 -2.13
C TYR A 40 8.52 7.63 -1.73
N ASP A 41 9.48 8.34 -2.27
CA ASP A 41 9.68 9.78 -2.07
C ASP A 41 9.54 10.51 -3.40
N MET A 42 8.78 11.61 -3.44
CA MET A 42 8.46 12.39 -4.63
C MET A 42 8.42 13.87 -4.31
N GLY A 43 8.77 14.70 -5.27
CA GLY A 43 8.86 16.15 -5.10
C GLY A 43 10.24 16.61 -4.60
N ASP A 44 10.29 17.74 -3.91
CA ASP A 44 11.54 18.33 -3.43
C ASP A 44 11.91 17.78 -2.04
N LEU A 45 12.99 17.00 -2.01
CA LEU A 45 13.51 16.37 -0.79
C LEU A 45 14.37 17.30 0.06
N LYS A 46 14.89 18.37 -0.52
CA LYS A 46 15.88 19.26 0.14
C LYS A 46 15.21 20.42 0.87
N ARG A 47 14.05 20.84 0.37
CA ARG A 47 13.32 21.99 0.93
C ARG A 47 12.72 21.63 2.27
N LYS A 48 12.81 22.54 3.23
CA LYS A 48 12.08 22.49 4.50
C LYS A 48 10.70 23.10 4.31
N PHE A 49 9.67 22.37 4.67
CA PHE A 49 8.27 22.78 4.60
C PHE A 49 7.74 23.12 5.99
N GLU A 50 6.75 23.97 6.05
CA GLU A 50 6.13 24.42 7.32
C GLU A 50 5.05 23.49 7.83
N TYR A 51 4.31 22.83 6.93
CA TYR A 51 3.21 21.91 7.27
C TYR A 51 3.47 20.51 6.75
N ARG A 52 3.12 19.54 7.57
CA ARG A 52 3.04 18.13 7.20
C ARG A 52 1.61 17.64 7.42
N ILE A 53 1.02 17.07 6.38
CA ILE A 53 -0.32 16.53 6.38
C ILE A 53 -0.24 15.04 6.12
N ASP A 54 -0.67 14.26 7.11
CA ASP A 54 -0.58 12.81 7.09
C ASP A 54 -1.95 12.19 6.80
N LEU A 55 -2.01 11.27 5.83
CA LEU A 55 -3.16 10.40 5.61
C LEU A 55 -2.97 9.14 6.48
N VAL A 56 -3.84 8.96 7.46
CA VAL A 56 -3.71 7.97 8.53
C VAL A 56 -4.85 6.96 8.46
N SER A 57 -4.54 5.67 8.57
CA SER A 57 -5.55 4.61 8.62
C SER A 57 -6.28 4.60 9.97
N LYS A 58 -7.61 4.46 9.94
CA LYS A 58 -8.43 4.24 11.15
C LYS A 58 -8.54 2.76 11.53
N GLU A 59 -8.20 1.86 10.62
CA GLU A 59 -8.40 0.42 10.76
C GLU A 59 -7.10 -0.34 10.58
N ALA A 60 -6.98 -1.48 11.25
CA ALA A 60 -5.86 -2.39 11.06
C ALA A 60 -6.22 -3.37 9.92
N MET A 61 -5.44 -3.33 8.84
CA MET A 61 -5.65 -4.20 7.68
C MET A 61 -4.39 -4.33 6.82
N GLN A 62 -4.47 -5.14 5.80
CA GLN A 62 -3.43 -5.16 4.78
C GLN A 62 -3.90 -4.51 3.49
N ILE A 63 -3.00 -3.73 2.88
CA ILE A 63 -3.24 -2.97 1.65
C ILE A 63 -2.30 -3.49 0.58
N ARG A 64 -2.84 -3.87 -0.57
CA ARG A 64 -2.03 -4.35 -1.69
C ARG A 64 -1.17 -3.24 -2.28
N ASP A 65 -0.02 -3.62 -2.82
CA ASP A 65 0.93 -2.72 -3.48
C ASP A 65 0.30 -1.94 -4.66
N ASN A 66 -0.57 -2.57 -5.45
CA ASN A 66 -1.26 -1.90 -6.54
C ASN A 66 -2.23 -0.80 -6.07
N SER A 67 -2.88 -0.97 -4.92
CA SER A 67 -3.75 0.04 -4.33
C SER A 67 -2.95 1.25 -3.85
N LEU A 68 -1.81 1.01 -3.20
CA LEU A 68 -0.88 2.07 -2.78
C LEU A 68 -0.32 2.84 -3.99
N GLU A 69 0.04 2.13 -5.07
CA GLU A 69 0.54 2.76 -6.29
C GLU A 69 -0.54 3.60 -6.99
N CYS A 70 -1.77 3.11 -7.09
CA CYS A 70 -2.89 3.89 -7.64
C CYS A 70 -3.13 5.18 -6.83
N ALA A 71 -3.10 5.09 -5.49
CA ALA A 71 -3.24 6.26 -4.63
C ALA A 71 -2.08 7.25 -4.85
N ARG A 72 -0.83 6.76 -4.89
CA ARG A 72 0.35 7.57 -5.16
C ARG A 72 0.25 8.34 -6.48
N ILE A 73 -0.13 7.65 -7.56
CA ILE A 73 -0.26 8.27 -8.90
C ILE A 73 -1.30 9.40 -8.87
N ILE A 74 -2.44 9.19 -8.22
CA ILE A 74 -3.49 10.22 -8.13
C ILE A 74 -3.00 11.43 -7.34
N LEU A 75 -2.30 11.21 -6.21
CA LEU A 75 -1.74 12.28 -5.41
C LEU A 75 -0.76 13.13 -6.22
N VAL A 76 0.21 12.50 -6.85
CA VAL A 76 1.23 13.18 -7.67
C VAL A 76 0.57 13.97 -8.80
N ARG A 77 -0.29 13.36 -9.60
CA ARG A 77 -0.99 14.05 -10.70
C ARG A 77 -1.82 15.24 -10.21
N SER A 78 -2.50 15.10 -9.06
CA SER A 78 -3.34 16.17 -8.52
C SER A 78 -2.55 17.37 -8.02
N ILE A 79 -1.30 17.18 -7.55
CA ILE A 79 -0.44 18.26 -7.09
C ILE A 79 0.29 18.89 -8.27
N GLU A 80 0.84 18.08 -9.18
CA GLU A 80 1.57 18.54 -10.36
C GLU A 80 0.69 19.37 -11.31
N SER A 81 -0.61 19.03 -11.42
CA SER A 81 -1.56 19.81 -12.22
C SER A 81 -1.75 21.25 -11.70
N GLN A 82 -1.32 21.54 -10.48
CA GLN A 82 -1.41 22.85 -9.86
C GLN A 82 -0.07 23.59 -9.76
N ASN A 83 1.01 23.01 -10.34
CA ASN A 83 2.35 23.55 -10.35
C ASN A 83 2.87 24.00 -8.97
N LYS A 84 2.56 23.21 -7.92
CA LYS A 84 2.98 23.50 -6.54
C LYS A 84 4.22 22.72 -6.15
N ILE A 85 5.04 23.29 -5.29
CA ILE A 85 6.20 22.63 -4.70
C ILE A 85 5.73 21.81 -3.51
N TYR A 86 6.12 20.54 -3.46
CA TYR A 86 5.68 19.60 -2.44
C TYR A 86 6.76 18.55 -2.14
N HIS A 87 6.61 17.87 -1.03
CA HIS A 87 7.29 16.60 -0.77
C HIS A 87 6.27 15.57 -0.31
N LEU A 88 6.06 14.54 -1.12
CA LEU A 88 5.16 13.43 -0.82
C LEU A 88 5.97 12.18 -0.51
N LYS A 89 5.70 11.58 0.66
CA LYS A 89 6.34 10.36 1.12
C LYS A 89 5.33 9.26 1.41
N LEU A 90 5.54 8.08 0.82
CA LEU A 90 4.82 6.87 1.16
C LEU A 90 5.49 6.23 2.39
N LYS A 91 4.75 6.14 3.52
CA LYS A 91 5.28 5.69 4.83
C LYS A 91 5.23 4.19 5.04
N VAL A 92 4.52 3.45 4.20
CA VAL A 92 4.32 2.01 4.35
C VAL A 92 5.00 1.23 3.22
N PHE A 93 5.55 0.08 3.55
CA PHE A 93 6.21 -0.80 2.59
C PHE A 93 5.52 -2.18 2.56
N PRO A 94 5.25 -2.74 1.37
CA PRO A 94 4.57 -4.03 1.22
C PRO A 94 5.53 -5.20 1.47
N HIS A 95 5.75 -5.53 2.74
CA HIS A 95 6.62 -6.65 3.15
C HIS A 95 5.92 -8.01 3.06
N HIS A 96 4.60 -8.04 3.30
CA HIS A 96 3.82 -9.28 3.31
C HIS A 96 3.62 -9.80 1.91
N ILE A 97 3.86 -11.11 1.70
CA ILE A 97 3.64 -11.77 0.42
C ILE A 97 2.28 -12.47 0.46
N LEU A 98 1.42 -12.07 -0.48
CA LEU A 98 0.13 -12.68 -0.70
C LEU A 98 0.28 -14.00 -1.44
N ARG A 99 -0.42 -15.01 -0.97
CA ARG A 99 -0.44 -16.36 -1.55
C ARG A 99 -1.84 -16.72 -1.98
N GLU A 100 -1.94 -17.47 -3.04
CA GLU A 100 -3.20 -18.00 -3.53
C GLU A 100 -3.02 -19.44 -4.02
N ASN A 101 -3.97 -20.31 -3.68
CA ASN A 101 -4.17 -21.57 -4.34
C ASN A 101 -5.25 -21.38 -5.40
N LYS A 102 -4.84 -21.19 -6.66
CA LYS A 102 -5.77 -20.97 -7.77
C LYS A 102 -6.56 -22.23 -8.02
N MET A 103 -7.88 -22.07 -8.13
CA MET A 103 -8.78 -23.17 -8.45
C MET A 103 -8.43 -23.77 -9.81
N LEU A 104 -8.35 -25.08 -9.88
CA LEU A 104 -8.19 -25.80 -11.13
C LEU A 104 -9.45 -25.60 -11.97
N THR A 105 -9.26 -25.44 -13.28
CA THR A 105 -10.35 -25.39 -14.25
C THR A 105 -10.48 -26.77 -14.91
N GLY A 106 -11.59 -27.45 -14.68
CA GLY A 106 -11.84 -28.76 -15.27
C GLY A 106 -12.85 -29.57 -14.48
N ALA A 107 -13.34 -30.67 -15.04
CA ALA A 107 -14.26 -31.59 -14.38
C ALA A 107 -13.57 -32.21 -13.14
N GLY A 108 -14.26 -32.21 -11.99
CA GLY A 108 -13.74 -32.76 -10.74
C GLY A 108 -12.72 -31.88 -10.01
N ALA A 109 -12.54 -30.61 -10.42
CA ALA A 109 -11.60 -29.67 -9.79
C ALA A 109 -11.91 -29.43 -8.30
N ASP A 110 -13.16 -29.44 -7.90
CA ASP A 110 -13.66 -29.33 -6.54
C ASP A 110 -13.20 -30.45 -5.62
N ARG A 111 -13.06 -31.66 -6.16
CA ARG A 111 -12.57 -32.84 -5.42
C ARG A 111 -11.06 -32.85 -5.21
N MET A 112 -10.32 -32.09 -6.02
CA MET A 112 -8.85 -32.05 -6.01
C MET A 112 -8.28 -30.87 -5.21
N GLN A 113 -9.10 -29.91 -4.80
CA GLN A 113 -8.68 -28.69 -4.10
C GLN A 113 -9.40 -28.48 -2.78
N THR A 114 -8.64 -28.51 -1.68
CA THR A 114 -9.14 -28.32 -0.31
C THR A 114 -8.89 -26.91 0.24
N GLY A 115 -8.43 -25.96 -0.58
CA GLY A 115 -8.16 -24.58 -0.17
C GLY A 115 -6.75 -24.33 0.36
N MET A 116 -6.58 -23.26 1.15
CA MET A 116 -5.29 -22.84 1.70
C MET A 116 -5.08 -23.42 3.09
N GLN A 117 -3.92 -24.04 3.32
CA GLN A 117 -3.49 -24.50 4.63
C GLN A 117 -2.04 -24.07 4.89
N ARG A 118 -1.77 -23.51 6.08
CA ARG A 118 -0.43 -23.06 6.52
C ARG A 118 0.30 -22.22 5.45
N ALA A 119 1.47 -22.67 4.98
CA ALA A 119 2.30 -22.01 3.97
C ALA A 119 1.96 -22.44 2.53
N PHE A 120 0.85 -23.11 2.31
CA PHE A 120 0.41 -23.59 1.00
C PHE A 120 0.01 -22.41 0.09
N GLY A 121 0.10 -22.60 -1.21
CA GLY A 121 -0.24 -21.60 -2.22
C GLY A 121 0.99 -20.97 -2.88
N ARG A 122 0.77 -20.41 -4.07
CA ARG A 122 1.79 -19.69 -4.84
C ARG A 122 1.73 -18.20 -4.52
N SER A 123 2.89 -17.55 -4.45
CA SER A 123 2.97 -16.09 -4.28
C SER A 123 2.40 -15.36 -5.49
N ILE A 124 1.49 -14.40 -5.27
CA ILE A 124 0.80 -13.66 -6.32
C ILE A 124 1.06 -12.16 -6.28
N GLY A 125 1.45 -11.60 -5.15
CA GLY A 125 1.68 -10.18 -4.98
C GLY A 125 2.17 -9.82 -3.59
N CYS A 126 2.32 -8.53 -3.34
CA CYS A 126 2.77 -7.99 -2.07
C CYS A 126 1.69 -7.10 -1.44
N ALA A 127 1.68 -7.04 -0.10
CA ALA A 127 0.81 -6.14 0.66
C ALA A 127 1.54 -5.53 1.85
N ALA A 128 1.15 -4.32 2.21
CA ALA A 128 1.57 -3.66 3.44
C ALA A 128 0.59 -3.99 4.56
N ARG A 129 1.10 -4.42 5.70
CA ARG A 129 0.30 -4.62 6.92
C ARG A 129 0.27 -3.30 7.68
N VAL A 130 -0.91 -2.72 7.79
CA VAL A 130 -1.13 -1.42 8.40
C VAL A 130 -1.79 -1.59 9.76
N LYS A 131 -1.31 -0.84 10.75
CA LYS A 131 -1.88 -0.75 12.09
C LYS A 131 -2.88 0.41 12.18
N VAL A 132 -3.73 0.39 13.19
CA VAL A 132 -4.57 1.54 13.53
C VAL A 132 -3.69 2.76 13.82
N ASN A 133 -4.11 3.93 13.34
CA ASN A 133 -3.39 5.20 13.45
C ASN A 133 -2.00 5.24 12.77
N GLN A 134 -1.74 4.34 11.85
CA GLN A 134 -0.51 4.38 11.05
C GLN A 134 -0.66 5.32 9.86
N ALA A 135 0.32 6.22 9.67
CA ALA A 135 0.39 7.07 8.49
C ALA A 135 0.71 6.25 7.24
N LEU A 136 -0.07 6.44 6.18
CA LEU A 136 0.11 5.82 4.86
C LEU A 136 0.92 6.73 3.96
N PHE A 137 0.47 7.97 3.81
CA PHE A 137 1.11 9.02 3.03
C PHE A 137 1.36 10.24 3.91
N SER A 138 2.47 10.88 3.68
CA SER A 138 2.87 12.14 4.33
C SER A 138 3.12 13.16 3.24
N LEU A 139 2.37 14.24 3.23
CA LEU A 139 2.49 15.34 2.29
C LEU A 139 2.98 16.59 3.03
N SER A 140 4.15 17.07 2.68
CA SER A 140 4.72 18.30 3.21
C SER A 140 4.56 19.43 2.21
N VAL A 141 4.04 20.57 2.66
CA VAL A 141 3.72 21.76 1.86
C VAL A 141 3.92 23.03 2.69
N ASP A 142 3.94 24.18 2.01
CA ASP A 142 3.93 25.48 2.68
C ASP A 142 2.54 25.81 3.21
N GLU A 143 2.44 26.76 4.12
CA GLU A 143 1.17 27.15 4.80
C GLU A 143 0.06 27.53 3.81
N VAL A 144 0.41 28.27 2.76
CA VAL A 144 -0.55 28.73 1.73
C VAL A 144 -1.25 27.56 1.03
N ASP A 145 -0.54 26.45 0.83
CA ASP A 145 -1.03 25.30 0.08
C ASP A 145 -1.63 24.20 0.98
N ALA A 146 -1.72 24.44 2.30
CA ALA A 146 -2.19 23.43 3.25
C ALA A 146 -3.63 22.96 2.98
N LYS A 147 -4.56 23.89 2.65
CA LYS A 147 -5.95 23.55 2.30
C LYS A 147 -6.03 22.69 1.06
N LEU A 148 -5.29 23.05 0.03
CA LEU A 148 -5.18 22.31 -1.21
C LEU A 148 -4.64 20.89 -0.98
N ALA A 149 -3.62 20.74 -0.15
CA ALA A 149 -3.03 19.47 0.19
C ALA A 149 -4.05 18.52 0.88
N VAL A 150 -4.93 19.04 1.73
CA VAL A 150 -6.03 18.28 2.33
C VAL A 150 -6.97 17.75 1.25
N ASP A 151 -7.36 18.57 0.29
CA ASP A 151 -8.28 18.16 -0.78
C ASP A 151 -7.65 17.16 -1.73
N VAL A 152 -6.37 17.29 -2.01
CA VAL A 152 -5.61 16.30 -2.77
C VAL A 152 -5.60 14.96 -2.04
N LEU A 153 -5.31 14.93 -0.73
CA LEU A 153 -5.31 13.70 0.06
C LEU A 153 -6.68 13.01 0.10
N LYS A 154 -7.77 13.76 0.12
CA LYS A 154 -9.13 13.21 0.02
C LYS A 154 -9.35 12.42 -1.27
N LYS A 155 -8.75 12.83 -2.41
CA LYS A 155 -8.86 12.13 -3.69
C LYS A 155 -8.21 10.74 -3.69
N ALA A 156 -7.25 10.50 -2.79
CA ALA A 156 -6.62 9.18 -2.65
C ALA A 156 -7.45 8.19 -1.84
N ILE A 157 -8.34 8.65 -0.95
CA ILE A 157 -9.11 7.78 -0.04
C ILE A 157 -9.91 6.71 -0.80
N PRO A 158 -10.63 7.00 -1.90
CA PRO A 158 -11.38 5.99 -2.64
C PRO A 158 -10.52 4.87 -3.26
N ARG A 159 -9.21 5.06 -3.33
CA ARG A 159 -8.26 4.04 -3.87
C ARG A 159 -7.70 3.11 -2.81
N LEU A 160 -8.00 3.41 -1.55
CA LEU A 160 -7.55 2.62 -0.41
C LEU A 160 -8.72 1.81 0.16
N PRO A 161 -8.49 0.57 0.62
CA PRO A 161 -9.55 -0.27 1.18
C PRO A 161 -9.92 0.09 2.62
N CYS A 162 -9.21 1.06 3.23
CA CYS A 162 -9.38 1.46 4.63
C CYS A 162 -10.10 2.80 4.77
N LYS A 163 -10.80 2.97 5.88
CA LYS A 163 -11.23 4.29 6.32
C LYS A 163 -10.01 5.08 6.79
N CYS A 164 -9.87 6.30 6.29
CA CYS A 164 -8.73 7.16 6.60
C CYS A 164 -9.17 8.42 7.34
N LYS A 165 -8.23 9.01 8.09
CA LYS A 165 -8.31 10.37 8.63
C LYS A 165 -7.12 11.17 8.13
N ILE A 166 -7.30 12.48 8.00
CA ILE A 166 -6.25 13.41 7.66
C ILE A 166 -5.84 14.13 8.92
N VAL A 167 -4.54 14.17 9.20
CA VAL A 167 -3.96 14.85 10.36
C VAL A 167 -2.97 15.88 9.85
N SER A 168 -3.17 17.13 10.16
CA SER A 168 -2.26 18.24 9.84
C SER A 168 -1.38 18.56 11.06
N THR A 169 -0.08 18.72 10.84
CA THR A 169 0.89 19.07 11.87
C THR A 169 1.73 20.23 11.36
N LYS A 170 1.80 21.31 12.13
CA LYS A 170 2.73 22.41 11.85
C LYS A 170 4.12 21.97 12.32
N LEU A 171 5.11 22.05 11.44
CA LEU A 171 6.49 21.74 11.77
C LEU A 171 7.11 23.00 12.40
N ALA A 172 7.77 22.84 13.52
CA ALA A 172 8.60 23.94 14.07
C ALA A 172 9.74 24.24 13.10
N LYS A 173 10.02 25.54 12.92
CA LYS A 173 11.18 26.02 12.13
C LYS A 173 12.49 25.58 12.76
#